data_89ad4168f6a06ed8f349a42606fcf17f
#
_entry.id   89ad4168f6a06ed8f349a42606fcf17f
#
_cell.length_a   1.000
_cell.length_b   1.000
_cell.length_c   1.000
_cell.angle_alpha   90.00
_cell.angle_beta   90.00
_cell.angle_gamma   90.00
#
_symmetry.space_group_name_H-M   'P 1'
#
loop_
_entity.id
_entity.type
_entity.pdbx_description
1 polymer ?
#
loop_
_entity_poly.entity_id
_entity_poly.type
_entity_poly.pdbx_seq_one_letter_code
_entity_poly.pdbx_strand_id
1 'polypeptide(L)'
;MTNVLTAKDIEAIIAKGGDPNAAVKDAILTPSAKDALRDYANARRSHSSGGGSVAALTVASSLATTTTAPATPLNSKSPKADLEAFFNSPYCHAFKEQICAMGHRLWKRAYVDGNGGNMAIRVGDDIAICTPTLVSKGSLQPSDMCLVDFEGNQLCGTKRRTSEILMHLQMMKRQPKAVATCHCHPPYATAFAVVGEAPPTCMLPEYEVFCSVGVAPYRTPGSPDMGKLVADLTDQYNTILMANHGVVTWSHNNIEEAYWRMEIIEAYCRTIVVAGQLGKPIQTFTGPQMKDILNIKKSLGFVDPRYGMKECDLCDSDEWRPGAACAVPPPSGGESASPDPEAERLVQAITDQILAGKK
;
A
#
# COMPACT_ATOMS: atom_id res chain seq x y z
N MET A 1 11.85 3.45 48.79
CA MET A 1 10.68 3.39 47.86
C MET A 1 11.23 3.46 46.47
N THR A 2 11.04 2.44 45.68
CA THR A 2 11.51 2.39 44.29
C THR A 2 10.70 3.37 43.46
N ASN A 3 11.34 4.38 42.91
CA ASN A 3 10.63 5.43 42.09
C ASN A 3 10.30 4.82 40.72
N VAL A 4 9.02 4.91 40.32
CA VAL A 4 8.56 4.44 39.00
C VAL A 4 8.31 5.68 38.13
N LEU A 5 9.01 5.77 36.99
CA LEU A 5 8.87 6.88 36.04
C LEU A 5 8.01 6.47 34.85
N THR A 6 7.07 7.34 34.48
CA THR A 6 6.19 7.24 33.33
C THR A 6 6.70 8.11 32.16
N ALA A 7 6.11 8.00 30.97
CA ALA A 7 6.43 8.89 29.85
C ALA A 7 6.23 10.37 30.20
N LYS A 8 5.15 10.70 30.93
CA LYS A 8 4.88 12.07 31.39
C LYS A 8 5.95 12.65 32.30
N ASP A 9 6.55 11.80 33.14
CA ASP A 9 7.63 12.23 34.02
C ASP A 9 8.89 12.55 33.21
N ILE A 10 9.20 11.73 32.20
CA ILE A 10 10.31 11.97 31.26
C ILE A 10 10.10 13.27 30.48
N GLU A 11 8.90 13.46 29.91
CA GLU A 11 8.53 14.68 29.19
C GLU A 11 8.61 15.93 30.09
N ALA A 12 8.16 15.84 31.34
CA ALA A 12 8.24 16.94 32.28
C ALA A 12 9.69 17.32 32.65
N ILE A 13 10.61 16.33 32.73
CA ILE A 13 12.03 16.58 32.93
C ILE A 13 12.65 17.29 31.72
N ILE A 14 12.29 16.84 30.52
CA ILE A 14 12.75 17.44 29.25
C ILE A 14 12.24 18.88 29.12
N ALA A 15 10.96 19.12 29.39
CA ALA A 15 10.34 20.45 29.31
C ALA A 15 10.97 21.47 30.29
N LYS A 16 11.52 21.00 31.41
CA LYS A 16 12.26 21.82 32.38
C LYS A 16 13.76 21.96 32.03
N GLY A 17 14.21 21.47 30.90
CA GLY A 17 15.60 21.53 30.46
C GLY A 17 16.55 20.56 31.20
N GLY A 18 16.00 19.60 31.93
CA GLY A 18 16.75 18.56 32.64
C GLY A 18 17.24 17.44 31.72
N ASP A 19 18.29 16.70 32.15
CA ASP A 19 18.71 15.49 31.46
C ASP A 19 17.93 14.27 32.00
N PRO A 20 17.01 13.69 31.20
CA PRO A 20 16.24 12.54 31.65
C PRO A 20 17.09 11.29 31.92
N ASN A 21 18.29 11.16 31.30
CA ASN A 21 19.18 10.03 31.55
C ASN A 21 19.77 10.05 32.98
N ALA A 22 19.91 11.23 33.56
CA ALA A 22 20.37 11.37 34.95
C ALA A 22 19.28 10.96 35.94
N ALA A 23 18.02 11.20 35.61
CA ALA A 23 16.88 10.92 36.50
C ALA A 23 16.50 9.42 36.57
N VAL A 24 16.94 8.60 35.61
CA VAL A 24 16.55 7.19 35.50
C VAL A 24 17.51 6.22 36.15
N LYS A 25 18.64 6.68 36.68
CA LYS A 25 19.71 5.78 37.23
C LYS A 25 19.23 4.84 38.35
N ASP A 26 18.23 5.25 39.13
CA ASP A 26 17.71 4.48 40.27
C ASP A 26 16.17 4.31 40.19
N ALA A 27 15.57 4.40 38.99
CA ALA A 27 14.13 4.32 38.82
C ALA A 27 13.71 3.12 37.96
N ILE A 28 12.52 2.59 38.23
CA ILE A 28 11.86 1.61 37.37
C ILE A 28 11.12 2.38 36.27
N LEU A 29 11.41 2.08 35.00
CA LEU A 29 10.78 2.71 33.87
C LEU A 29 9.61 1.88 33.34
N THR A 30 8.47 2.55 33.10
CA THR A 30 7.39 1.94 32.32
C THR A 30 7.84 1.73 30.86
N PRO A 31 7.21 0.82 30.09
CA PRO A 31 7.52 0.67 28.66
C PRO A 31 7.47 1.99 27.88
N SER A 32 6.44 2.82 28.11
CA SER A 32 6.29 4.14 27.49
C SER A 32 7.36 5.15 27.91
N ALA A 33 7.87 5.06 29.16
CA ALA A 33 9.00 5.89 29.59
C ALA A 33 10.31 5.53 28.88
N LYS A 34 10.52 4.25 28.58
CA LYS A 34 11.68 3.78 27.78
C LYS A 34 11.60 4.31 26.35
N ASP A 35 10.42 4.34 25.77
CA ASP A 35 10.21 4.90 24.43
C ASP A 35 10.47 6.41 24.41
N ALA A 36 9.94 7.17 25.35
CA ALA A 36 10.21 8.61 25.49
C ALA A 36 11.70 8.94 25.67
N LEU A 37 12.45 8.13 26.41
CA LEU A 37 13.91 8.26 26.52
C LEU A 37 14.65 7.99 25.22
N ARG A 38 14.23 6.99 24.49
CA ARG A 38 14.81 6.66 23.18
C ARG A 38 14.57 7.80 22.18
N ASP A 39 13.38 8.37 22.17
CA ASP A 39 13.02 9.49 21.30
C ASP A 39 13.82 10.75 21.66
N TYR A 40 14.01 11.05 22.95
CA TYR A 40 14.89 12.12 23.40
C TYR A 40 16.35 11.93 22.96
N ALA A 41 16.89 10.71 23.09
CA ALA A 41 18.25 10.40 22.66
C ALA A 41 18.42 10.57 21.13
N ASN A 42 17.42 10.18 20.35
CA ASN A 42 17.41 10.35 18.91
C ASN A 42 17.32 11.83 18.52
N ALA A 43 16.47 12.62 19.17
CA ALA A 43 16.36 14.07 18.94
C ALA A 43 17.68 14.82 19.23
N ARG A 44 18.43 14.45 20.27
CA ARG A 44 19.76 15.04 20.55
C ARG A 44 20.83 14.67 19.53
N ARG A 45 20.78 13.48 18.96
CA ARG A 45 21.70 13.08 17.87
C ARG A 45 21.44 13.87 16.59
N SER A 46 20.19 14.25 16.31
CA SER A 46 19.82 15.06 15.14
C SER A 46 20.19 16.55 15.32
N HIS A 47 20.33 17.06 16.55
CA HIS A 47 20.69 18.45 16.85
C HIS A 47 22.21 18.72 16.82
N SER A 48 23.05 17.67 16.83
CA SER A 48 24.49 17.82 16.70
C SER A 48 25.01 17.98 15.26
N SER A 49 24.14 17.92 14.27
CA SER A 49 24.42 18.17 12.85
C SER A 49 23.43 19.22 12.31
N GLY A 50 23.80 20.49 12.46
CA GLY A 50 23.35 21.75 11.84
C GLY A 50 22.01 21.84 11.13
N GLY A 51 21.14 22.63 11.68
CA GLY A 51 20.17 23.59 11.12
C GLY A 51 19.27 23.22 9.95
N GLY A 52 17.95 23.23 10.20
CA GLY A 52 16.94 23.47 9.16
C GLY A 52 15.71 22.60 9.19
N SER A 53 14.55 23.25 9.49
CA SER A 53 13.18 22.90 9.06
C SER A 53 12.55 21.57 9.46
N VAL A 54 11.32 21.71 9.96
CA VAL A 54 10.40 20.66 10.42
C VAL A 54 10.32 19.51 9.41
N ALA A 55 10.90 18.37 9.74
CA ALA A 55 10.82 17.15 8.91
C ALA A 55 9.89 16.14 9.54
N ALA A 56 8.95 15.69 8.73
CA ALA A 56 8.14 14.51 8.96
C ALA A 56 9.00 13.32 9.43
N LEU A 57 8.45 12.51 10.31
CA LEU A 57 9.05 11.28 10.82
C LEU A 57 9.42 10.34 9.65
N THR A 58 10.67 10.42 9.22
CA THR A 58 11.28 9.41 8.35
C THR A 58 11.94 8.38 9.26
N VAL A 59 11.41 7.18 9.29
CA VAL A 59 12.12 6.00 9.79
C VAL A 59 13.24 5.70 8.79
N ALA A 60 14.39 6.31 9.00
CA ALA A 60 15.58 6.02 8.22
C ALA A 60 16.09 4.63 8.60
N SER A 61 15.83 3.64 7.74
CA SER A 61 16.58 2.40 7.71
C SER A 61 18.07 2.75 7.52
N SER A 62 18.92 2.33 8.44
CA SER A 62 20.35 2.60 8.46
C SER A 62 21.09 1.83 7.36
N LEU A 63 21.13 2.42 6.18
CA LEU A 63 22.13 2.13 5.14
C LEU A 63 22.51 3.48 4.50
N ALA A 64 23.11 4.36 5.31
CA ALA A 64 23.72 5.59 4.81
C ALA A 64 25.11 5.29 4.27
N THR A 65 25.17 4.74 3.07
CA THR A 65 26.27 5.05 2.17
C THR A 65 25.93 6.39 1.53
N THR A 66 26.75 7.41 1.76
CA THR A 66 26.64 8.74 1.12
C THR A 66 26.91 8.59 -0.38
N THR A 67 25.91 8.14 -1.11
CA THR A 67 25.93 8.06 -2.56
C THR A 67 25.24 9.31 -3.08
N THR A 68 25.98 10.22 -3.66
CA THR A 68 25.47 11.48 -4.23
C THR A 68 24.60 11.15 -5.44
N ALA A 69 23.39 11.73 -5.47
CA ALA A 69 22.57 11.69 -6.68
C ALA A 69 23.32 12.29 -7.87
N PRO A 70 23.05 11.88 -9.12
CA PRO A 70 23.66 12.48 -10.29
C PRO A 70 23.39 13.98 -10.30
N ALA A 71 24.40 14.76 -10.66
CA ALA A 71 24.34 16.23 -10.68
C ALA A 71 23.28 16.78 -11.66
N THR A 72 22.94 16.01 -12.69
CA THR A 72 21.89 16.32 -13.67
C THR A 72 20.87 15.18 -13.65
N PRO A 73 19.56 15.46 -13.53
CA PRO A 73 18.52 14.45 -13.67
C PRO A 73 18.64 13.74 -15.02
N LEU A 74 18.62 12.40 -14.99
CA LEU A 74 18.65 11.58 -16.19
C LEU A 74 17.23 11.32 -16.70
N ASN A 75 17.11 11.18 -18.01
CA ASN A 75 15.87 10.81 -18.68
C ASN A 75 16.15 9.84 -19.84
N SER A 76 15.09 9.37 -20.51
CA SER A 76 15.17 8.39 -21.59
C SER A 76 16.03 8.84 -22.79
N LYS A 77 16.23 10.15 -22.95
CA LYS A 77 17.03 10.75 -24.05
C LYS A 77 18.49 11.00 -23.65
N SER A 78 18.86 10.73 -22.39
CA SER A 78 20.25 10.84 -21.95
C SER A 78 21.16 9.91 -22.75
N PRO A 79 22.44 10.28 -22.97
CA PRO A 79 23.39 9.41 -23.65
C PRO A 79 23.44 8.02 -23.03
N LYS A 80 23.56 6.99 -23.86
CA LYS A 80 23.60 5.59 -23.40
C LYS A 80 24.70 5.36 -22.36
N ALA A 81 25.88 5.97 -22.56
CA ALA A 81 27.01 5.88 -21.62
C ALA A 81 26.63 6.43 -20.22
N ASP A 82 25.86 7.52 -20.15
CA ASP A 82 25.42 8.13 -18.89
C ASP A 82 24.38 7.26 -18.19
N LEU A 83 23.45 6.66 -18.97
CA LEU A 83 22.45 5.72 -18.45
C LEU A 83 23.14 4.45 -17.90
N GLU A 84 24.14 3.92 -18.60
CA GLU A 84 24.92 2.76 -18.15
C GLU A 84 25.76 3.10 -16.90
N ALA A 85 26.38 4.27 -16.87
CA ALA A 85 27.13 4.73 -15.70
C ALA A 85 26.22 4.92 -14.48
N PHE A 86 25.05 5.53 -14.66
CA PHE A 86 24.03 5.64 -13.61
C PHE A 86 23.57 4.26 -13.14
N PHE A 87 23.18 3.39 -14.07
CA PHE A 87 22.66 2.06 -13.75
C PHE A 87 23.64 1.21 -12.94
N ASN A 88 24.96 1.40 -13.16
CA ASN A 88 26.03 0.71 -12.45
C ASN A 88 26.59 1.49 -11.26
N SER A 89 26.04 2.67 -10.96
CA SER A 89 26.50 3.50 -9.84
C SER A 89 26.07 2.92 -8.49
N PRO A 90 26.81 3.23 -7.41
CA PRO A 90 26.40 2.90 -6.04
C PRO A 90 25.04 3.51 -5.67
N TYR A 91 24.71 4.69 -6.21
CA TYR A 91 23.43 5.34 -6.01
C TYR A 91 22.26 4.51 -6.56
N CYS A 92 22.36 4.05 -7.80
CA CYS A 92 21.36 3.17 -8.41
C CYS A 92 21.32 1.78 -7.74
N HIS A 93 22.47 1.28 -7.29
CA HIS A 93 22.58 0.00 -6.61
C HIS A 93 21.72 -0.05 -5.33
N ALA A 94 21.65 1.05 -4.57
CA ALA A 94 20.81 1.15 -3.39
C ALA A 94 19.31 0.91 -3.69
N PHE A 95 18.80 1.43 -4.80
CA PHE A 95 17.40 1.14 -5.22
C PHE A 95 17.22 -0.33 -5.62
N LYS A 96 18.21 -0.92 -6.27
CA LYS A 96 18.17 -2.35 -6.64
C LYS A 96 18.12 -3.24 -5.39
N GLU A 97 18.93 -2.92 -4.36
CA GLU A 97 18.91 -3.63 -3.08
C GLU A 97 17.56 -3.49 -2.36
N GLN A 98 16.96 -2.31 -2.37
CA GLN A 98 15.63 -2.09 -1.80
C GLN A 98 14.57 -2.96 -2.48
N ILE A 99 14.59 -3.04 -3.82
CA ILE A 99 13.68 -3.93 -4.58
C ILE A 99 13.92 -5.39 -4.19
N CYS A 100 15.16 -5.84 -4.09
CA CYS A 100 15.49 -7.21 -3.68
C CYS A 100 14.98 -7.50 -2.26
N ALA A 101 15.20 -6.58 -1.32
CA ALA A 101 14.76 -6.74 0.06
C ALA A 101 13.22 -6.89 0.14
N MET A 102 12.46 -6.07 -0.60
CA MET A 102 11.00 -6.18 -0.65
C MET A 102 10.58 -7.46 -1.37
N GLY A 103 11.24 -7.87 -2.44
CA GLY A 103 10.98 -9.13 -3.13
C GLY A 103 11.14 -10.34 -2.20
N HIS A 104 12.20 -10.37 -1.40
CA HIS A 104 12.42 -11.42 -0.41
C HIS A 104 11.33 -11.42 0.68
N ARG A 105 10.85 -10.25 1.12
CA ARG A 105 9.73 -10.15 2.07
C ARG A 105 8.43 -10.69 1.46
N LEU A 106 8.10 -10.31 0.23
CA LEU A 106 6.94 -10.84 -0.50
C LEU A 106 6.97 -12.37 -0.59
N TRP A 107 8.14 -12.93 -0.92
CA TRP A 107 8.31 -14.38 -1.01
C TRP A 107 8.16 -15.07 0.35
N LYS A 108 8.78 -14.54 1.40
CA LYS A 108 8.68 -15.09 2.77
C LYS A 108 7.24 -15.08 3.29
N ARG A 109 6.46 -14.10 2.90
CA ARG A 109 5.04 -13.99 3.28
C ARG A 109 4.11 -14.82 2.41
N ALA A 110 4.62 -15.51 1.40
CA ALA A 110 3.83 -16.23 0.40
C ALA A 110 2.82 -15.33 -0.33
N TYR A 111 3.22 -14.09 -0.63
CA TYR A 111 2.43 -13.14 -1.42
C TYR A 111 2.71 -13.26 -2.92
N VAL A 112 3.62 -14.12 -3.29
CA VAL A 112 3.99 -14.42 -4.67
C VAL A 112 4.02 -15.92 -4.90
N ASP A 113 3.58 -16.32 -6.07
CA ASP A 113 3.56 -17.68 -6.58
C ASP A 113 4.60 -17.82 -7.70
N GLY A 114 5.47 -18.83 -7.64
CA GLY A 114 6.50 -19.06 -8.64
C GLY A 114 7.35 -17.80 -8.93
N ASN A 115 7.15 -17.22 -10.10
CA ASN A 115 7.80 -15.99 -10.55
C ASN A 115 6.87 -14.75 -10.48
N GLY A 116 5.68 -14.88 -9.90
CA GLY A 116 4.68 -13.82 -9.77
C GLY A 116 5.17 -12.57 -9.05
N GLY A 117 4.40 -11.49 -9.17
CA GLY A 117 4.71 -10.19 -8.60
C GLY A 117 5.83 -9.42 -9.32
N ASN A 118 5.81 -8.12 -9.21
CA ASN A 118 6.80 -7.22 -9.78
C ASN A 118 6.78 -5.86 -9.09
N MET A 119 7.86 -5.11 -9.24
CA MET A 119 8.06 -3.81 -8.59
C MET A 119 8.79 -2.86 -9.50
N ALA A 120 8.54 -1.56 -9.33
CA ALA A 120 9.28 -0.52 -10.02
C ALA A 120 9.50 0.69 -9.11
N ILE A 121 10.62 1.40 -9.33
CA ILE A 121 10.98 2.67 -8.68
C ILE A 121 11.32 3.69 -9.76
N ARG A 122 10.68 4.84 -9.74
CA ARG A 122 11.04 5.99 -10.56
C ARG A 122 12.41 6.51 -10.13
N VAL A 123 13.33 6.69 -11.05
CA VAL A 123 14.70 7.15 -10.76
C VAL A 123 15.12 8.36 -11.58
N GLY A 124 14.22 8.90 -12.38
CA GLY A 124 14.39 10.09 -13.19
C GLY A 124 13.04 10.59 -13.70
N ASP A 125 13.07 11.56 -14.62
CA ASP A 125 11.84 12.19 -15.10
C ASP A 125 10.91 11.19 -15.78
N ASP A 126 11.46 10.35 -16.66
CA ASP A 126 10.73 9.37 -17.47
C ASP A 126 11.45 8.00 -17.51
N ILE A 127 12.22 7.67 -16.47
CA ILE A 127 12.92 6.39 -16.33
C ILE A 127 12.64 5.74 -14.97
N ALA A 128 12.61 4.41 -14.98
CA ALA A 128 12.37 3.60 -13.78
C ALA A 128 13.25 2.35 -13.74
N ILE A 129 13.62 1.92 -12.53
CA ILE A 129 14.20 0.60 -12.28
C ILE A 129 13.06 -0.37 -11.99
N CYS A 130 13.11 -1.57 -12.55
CA CYS A 130 12.10 -2.58 -12.32
C CYS A 130 12.69 -3.99 -12.18
N THR A 131 11.89 -4.89 -11.62
CA THR A 131 12.18 -6.32 -11.55
C THR A 131 12.20 -6.96 -12.94
N PRO A 132 12.99 -8.04 -13.13
CA PRO A 132 12.95 -8.85 -14.35
C PRO A 132 11.69 -9.73 -14.39
N THR A 133 11.34 -10.20 -15.58
CA THR A 133 10.37 -11.31 -15.73
C THR A 133 11.03 -12.67 -15.45
N LEU A 134 10.21 -13.67 -15.12
CA LEU A 134 10.62 -15.08 -14.94
C LEU A 134 11.69 -15.31 -13.85
N VAL A 135 11.78 -14.43 -12.87
CA VAL A 135 12.67 -14.59 -11.71
C VAL A 135 11.84 -14.59 -10.43
N SER A 136 12.03 -15.63 -9.60
CA SER A 136 11.38 -15.70 -8.29
C SER A 136 11.80 -14.53 -7.41
N LYS A 137 10.85 -13.92 -6.73
CA LYS A 137 11.13 -12.78 -5.84
C LYS A 137 11.98 -13.18 -4.64
N GLY A 138 11.99 -14.47 -4.26
CA GLY A 138 12.84 -15.02 -3.20
C GLY A 138 14.32 -15.16 -3.58
N SER A 139 14.67 -15.05 -4.86
CA SER A 139 16.05 -15.20 -5.34
C SER A 139 16.56 -13.98 -6.14
N LEU A 140 15.84 -12.85 -6.07
CA LEU A 140 16.26 -11.62 -6.75
C LEU A 140 17.64 -11.15 -6.29
N GLN A 141 18.45 -10.73 -7.26
CA GLN A 141 19.75 -10.09 -7.05
C GLN A 141 19.74 -8.68 -7.66
N PRO A 142 20.52 -7.74 -7.12
CA PRO A 142 20.63 -6.38 -7.69
C PRO A 142 21.03 -6.36 -9.18
N SER A 143 21.84 -7.32 -9.63
CA SER A 143 22.24 -7.50 -11.03
C SER A 143 21.10 -7.93 -11.97
N ASP A 144 19.99 -8.40 -11.43
CA ASP A 144 18.82 -8.83 -12.21
C ASP A 144 17.96 -7.68 -12.69
N MET A 145 18.09 -6.50 -12.07
CA MET A 145 17.21 -5.35 -12.32
C MET A 145 17.38 -4.80 -13.73
N CYS A 146 16.35 -4.12 -14.21
CA CYS A 146 16.30 -3.47 -15.50
C CYS A 146 16.05 -1.97 -15.33
N LEU A 147 16.67 -1.14 -16.14
CA LEU A 147 16.31 0.25 -16.33
C LEU A 147 15.44 0.37 -17.58
N VAL A 148 14.33 1.06 -17.47
CA VAL A 148 13.36 1.23 -18.55
C VAL A 148 12.97 2.70 -18.69
N ASP A 149 12.57 3.11 -19.89
CA ASP A 149 11.86 4.38 -20.08
C ASP A 149 10.36 4.22 -19.79
N PHE A 150 9.64 5.34 -19.73
CA PHE A 150 8.20 5.31 -19.47
C PHE A 150 7.35 4.78 -20.64
N GLU A 151 7.95 4.52 -21.81
CA GLU A 151 7.31 3.79 -22.92
C GLU A 151 7.51 2.27 -22.80
N GLY A 152 8.28 1.82 -21.80
CA GLY A 152 8.52 0.41 -21.54
C GLY A 152 9.71 -0.16 -22.33
N ASN A 153 10.50 0.68 -23.01
CA ASN A 153 11.72 0.23 -23.66
C ASN A 153 12.80 -0.01 -22.60
N GLN A 154 13.51 -1.11 -22.72
CA GLN A 154 14.61 -1.43 -21.80
C GLN A 154 15.86 -0.69 -22.23
N LEU A 155 16.42 0.13 -21.33
CA LEU A 155 17.63 0.93 -21.55
C LEU A 155 18.88 0.23 -21.05
N CYS A 156 18.80 -0.45 -19.86
CA CYS A 156 19.90 -1.20 -19.25
C CYS A 156 19.41 -2.46 -18.59
N GLY A 157 20.35 -3.37 -18.27
CA GLY A 157 20.09 -4.66 -17.63
C GLY A 157 20.22 -5.83 -18.62
N THR A 158 20.63 -6.99 -18.12
CA THR A 158 20.88 -8.20 -18.93
C THR A 158 19.67 -9.12 -19.02
N LYS A 159 18.80 -9.11 -17.99
CA LYS A 159 17.54 -9.86 -17.98
C LYS A 159 16.44 -9.05 -18.65
N ARG A 160 15.42 -9.73 -19.15
CA ARG A 160 14.24 -9.06 -19.71
C ARG A 160 13.41 -8.46 -18.57
N ARG A 161 13.02 -7.20 -18.73
CA ARG A 161 12.14 -6.49 -17.80
C ARG A 161 10.80 -7.22 -17.61
N THR A 162 10.11 -6.97 -16.49
CA THR A 162 8.78 -7.55 -16.24
C THR A 162 7.81 -7.32 -17.40
N SER A 163 6.98 -8.33 -17.69
CA SER A 163 5.93 -8.25 -18.71
C SER A 163 4.86 -7.23 -18.39
N GLU A 164 4.65 -6.90 -17.09
CA GLU A 164 3.63 -5.96 -16.62
C GLU A 164 4.19 -4.55 -16.39
N ILE A 165 5.33 -4.23 -16.98
CA ILE A 165 5.97 -2.91 -16.78
C ILE A 165 5.04 -1.75 -17.13
N LEU A 166 4.20 -1.89 -18.15
CA LEU A 166 3.29 -0.83 -18.59
C LEU A 166 2.30 -0.41 -17.49
N MET A 167 1.86 -1.34 -16.65
CA MET A 167 1.03 -1.01 -15.49
C MET A 167 1.74 -0.02 -14.56
N HIS A 168 2.97 -0.34 -14.16
CA HIS A 168 3.77 0.51 -13.27
C HIS A 168 4.03 1.90 -13.88
N LEU A 169 4.41 1.92 -15.16
CA LEU A 169 4.75 3.16 -15.84
C LEU A 169 3.54 4.05 -16.09
N GLN A 170 2.39 3.48 -16.43
CA GLN A 170 1.14 4.22 -16.58
C GLN A 170 0.68 4.82 -15.24
N MET A 171 0.81 4.08 -14.14
CA MET A 171 0.55 4.61 -12.81
C MET A 171 1.47 5.81 -12.50
N MET A 172 2.77 5.71 -12.79
CA MET A 172 3.74 6.78 -12.58
C MET A 172 3.51 7.98 -13.50
N LYS A 173 3.04 7.77 -14.73
CA LYS A 173 2.65 8.85 -15.65
C LYS A 173 1.42 9.59 -15.15
N ARG A 174 0.37 8.85 -14.76
CA ARG A 174 -0.92 9.40 -14.32
C ARG A 174 -0.80 10.10 -12.97
N GLN A 175 -0.05 9.52 -12.04
CA GLN A 175 0.19 10.02 -10.70
C GLN A 175 1.67 10.41 -10.52
N PRO A 176 2.03 11.70 -10.72
CA PRO A 176 3.42 12.15 -10.60
C PRO A 176 4.03 11.91 -9.21
N LYS A 177 3.18 11.80 -8.18
CA LYS A 177 3.61 11.46 -6.81
C LYS A 177 3.94 9.97 -6.65
N ALA A 178 3.56 9.09 -7.59
CA ALA A 178 3.91 7.68 -7.50
C ALA A 178 5.40 7.48 -7.82
N VAL A 179 6.22 7.36 -6.77
CA VAL A 179 7.67 7.14 -6.86
C VAL A 179 7.99 5.66 -6.96
N ALA A 180 7.20 4.82 -6.30
CA ALA A 180 7.39 3.38 -6.27
C ALA A 180 6.06 2.63 -6.35
N THR A 181 6.09 1.45 -6.95
CA THR A 181 4.93 0.58 -7.16
C THR A 181 5.29 -0.87 -6.85
N CYS A 182 4.38 -1.59 -6.19
CA CYS A 182 4.54 -2.99 -5.81
C CYS A 182 3.29 -3.78 -6.22
N HIS A 183 3.47 -4.85 -6.99
CA HIS A 183 2.41 -5.77 -7.39
C HIS A 183 2.74 -7.19 -6.96
N CYS A 184 1.73 -7.89 -6.41
CA CYS A 184 1.80 -9.32 -6.10
C CYS A 184 0.38 -9.91 -5.91
N HIS A 185 0.33 -11.20 -5.53
CA HIS A 185 -0.90 -11.98 -5.41
C HIS A 185 -1.12 -12.46 -3.95
N PRO A 186 -1.23 -11.56 -2.95
CA PRO A 186 -1.41 -11.98 -1.57
C PRO A 186 -2.77 -12.67 -1.41
N PRO A 187 -2.83 -13.87 -0.81
CA PRO A 187 -3.97 -14.79 -0.97
C PRO A 187 -5.33 -14.21 -0.54
N TYR A 188 -5.39 -13.51 0.59
CA TYR A 188 -6.66 -13.00 1.10
C TYR A 188 -7.14 -11.76 0.35
N ALA A 189 -6.25 -10.83 0.04
CA ALA A 189 -6.61 -9.67 -0.77
C ALA A 189 -6.93 -10.07 -2.22
N THR A 190 -6.23 -11.06 -2.76
CA THR A 190 -6.54 -11.63 -4.08
C THR A 190 -7.91 -12.33 -4.08
N ALA A 191 -8.34 -12.94 -2.96
CA ALA A 191 -9.69 -13.50 -2.86
C ALA A 191 -10.77 -12.41 -3.03
N PHE A 192 -10.61 -11.23 -2.43
CA PHE A 192 -11.49 -10.09 -2.68
C PHE A 192 -11.42 -9.62 -4.14
N ALA A 193 -10.23 -9.60 -4.74
CA ALA A 193 -10.07 -9.28 -6.16
C ALA A 193 -10.81 -10.29 -7.07
N VAL A 194 -10.83 -11.58 -6.71
CA VAL A 194 -11.58 -12.62 -7.45
C VAL A 194 -13.09 -12.42 -7.35
N VAL A 195 -13.57 -11.98 -6.17
CA VAL A 195 -14.98 -11.63 -5.97
C VAL A 195 -15.32 -10.31 -6.70
N GLY A 196 -14.33 -9.46 -6.96
CA GLY A 196 -14.52 -8.15 -7.62
C GLY A 196 -15.02 -7.06 -6.67
N GLU A 197 -14.80 -7.23 -5.36
CA GLU A 197 -15.25 -6.30 -4.33
C GLU A 197 -14.08 -5.80 -3.47
N ALA A 198 -14.13 -4.54 -3.05
CA ALA A 198 -13.23 -4.05 -2.03
C ALA A 198 -13.64 -4.63 -0.64
N PRO A 199 -12.68 -4.90 0.26
CA PRO A 199 -13.02 -5.31 1.61
C PRO A 199 -13.83 -4.20 2.32
N PRO A 200 -14.74 -4.57 3.24
CA PRO A 200 -15.52 -3.60 4.01
C PRO A 200 -14.61 -2.65 4.79
N THR A 201 -15.13 -1.50 5.20
CA THR A 201 -14.37 -0.45 5.88
C THR A 201 -14.74 -0.34 7.37
N CYS A 202 -14.11 0.58 8.08
CA CYS A 202 -14.40 0.93 9.48
C CYS A 202 -14.17 -0.19 10.50
N MET A 203 -13.13 -1.01 10.31
CA MET A 203 -12.87 -2.14 11.22
C MET A 203 -11.48 -2.11 11.85
N LEU A 204 -10.42 -1.71 11.13
CA LEU A 204 -9.05 -1.66 11.66
C LEU A 204 -8.37 -0.33 11.34
N PRO A 205 -7.70 0.31 12.34
CA PRO A 205 -7.10 1.64 12.17
C PRO A 205 -6.04 1.69 11.07
N GLU A 206 -5.16 0.69 10.99
CA GLU A 206 -4.06 0.67 10.02
C GLU A 206 -4.57 0.68 8.59
N TYR A 207 -5.61 -0.11 8.31
CA TYR A 207 -6.26 -0.13 7.01
C TYR A 207 -6.85 1.24 6.66
N GLU A 208 -7.59 1.83 7.59
CA GLU A 208 -8.26 3.11 7.40
C GLU A 208 -7.27 4.26 7.19
N VAL A 209 -6.14 4.24 7.91
CA VAL A 209 -5.12 5.30 7.81
C VAL A 209 -4.29 5.16 6.55
N PHE A 210 -3.80 3.96 6.21
CA PHE A 210 -2.76 3.78 5.20
C PHE A 210 -3.26 3.32 3.83
N CYS A 211 -4.43 2.68 3.75
CA CYS A 211 -4.99 2.19 2.51
C CYS A 211 -6.19 3.04 2.05
N SER A 212 -6.22 3.33 0.77
CA SER A 212 -7.40 3.73 0.01
C SER A 212 -7.54 2.70 -1.09
N VAL A 213 -8.62 1.91 -1.06
CA VAL A 213 -8.73 0.71 -1.90
C VAL A 213 -9.73 0.91 -3.02
N GLY A 214 -9.27 0.74 -4.25
CA GLY A 214 -10.09 0.66 -5.45
C GLY A 214 -10.08 -0.73 -6.07
N VAL A 215 -11.06 -1.03 -6.92
CA VAL A 215 -11.13 -2.29 -7.69
C VAL A 215 -11.09 -1.97 -9.18
N ALA A 216 -10.12 -2.54 -9.88
CA ALA A 216 -10.01 -2.48 -11.34
C ALA A 216 -10.70 -3.70 -11.95
N PRO A 217 -11.62 -3.52 -12.90
CA PRO A 217 -12.17 -4.65 -13.68
C PRO A 217 -11.08 -5.44 -14.38
N TYR A 218 -11.34 -6.72 -14.62
CA TYR A 218 -10.36 -7.59 -15.28
C TYR A 218 -9.93 -7.04 -16.65
N ARG A 219 -8.63 -7.07 -16.87
CA ARG A 219 -7.97 -6.91 -18.17
C ARG A 219 -6.80 -7.89 -18.24
N THR A 220 -6.44 -8.28 -19.46
CA THR A 220 -5.32 -9.21 -19.67
C THR A 220 -4.02 -8.65 -19.09
N PRO A 221 -3.34 -9.39 -18.21
CA PRO A 221 -2.07 -8.97 -17.60
C PRO A 221 -1.04 -8.56 -18.67
N GLY A 222 -0.35 -7.44 -18.42
CA GLY A 222 0.66 -6.88 -19.33
C GLY A 222 0.09 -6.11 -20.52
N SER A 223 -1.22 -6.07 -20.72
CA SER A 223 -1.81 -5.26 -21.79
C SER A 223 -1.77 -3.75 -21.47
N PRO A 224 -1.69 -2.86 -22.49
CA PRO A 224 -1.79 -1.42 -22.28
C PRO A 224 -3.11 -1.00 -21.61
N ASP A 225 -4.21 -1.69 -21.91
CA ASP A 225 -5.53 -1.42 -21.34
C ASP A 225 -5.58 -1.68 -19.84
N MET A 226 -4.91 -2.74 -19.35
CA MET A 226 -4.76 -2.98 -17.91
C MET A 226 -4.00 -1.84 -17.26
N GLY A 227 -2.88 -1.45 -17.87
CA GLY A 227 -2.05 -0.36 -17.34
C GLY A 227 -2.80 0.95 -17.23
N LYS A 228 -3.57 1.33 -18.27
CA LYS A 228 -4.38 2.54 -18.28
C LYS A 228 -5.49 2.49 -17.22
N LEU A 229 -6.23 1.38 -17.16
CA LEU A 229 -7.34 1.20 -16.22
C LEU A 229 -6.86 1.34 -14.77
N VAL A 230 -5.75 0.69 -14.42
CA VAL A 230 -5.16 0.78 -13.09
C VAL A 230 -4.65 2.20 -12.81
N ALA A 231 -4.01 2.84 -13.80
CA ALA A 231 -3.52 4.20 -13.67
C ALA A 231 -4.63 5.22 -13.39
N ASP A 232 -5.79 5.10 -14.03
CA ASP A 232 -6.91 6.00 -13.83
C ASP A 232 -7.47 5.97 -12.38
N LEU A 233 -7.24 4.89 -11.65
CA LEU A 233 -7.63 4.75 -10.25
C LEU A 233 -6.63 5.40 -9.26
N THR A 234 -5.42 5.72 -9.69
CA THR A 234 -4.37 6.24 -8.79
C THR A 234 -4.62 7.64 -8.25
N ASP A 235 -5.57 8.38 -8.84
CA ASP A 235 -5.96 9.70 -8.34
C ASP A 235 -6.65 9.62 -6.97
N GLN A 236 -7.35 8.52 -6.71
CA GLN A 236 -8.17 8.32 -5.51
C GLN A 236 -7.63 7.20 -4.61
N TYR A 237 -6.95 6.21 -5.20
CA TYR A 237 -6.56 4.99 -4.50
C TYR A 237 -5.05 4.75 -4.56
N ASN A 238 -4.49 4.33 -3.43
CA ASN A 238 -3.08 3.92 -3.35
C ASN A 238 -2.90 2.40 -3.32
N THR A 239 -4.00 1.66 -3.25
CA THR A 239 -4.10 0.20 -3.22
C THR A 239 -5.20 -0.21 -4.17
N ILE A 240 -4.88 -0.98 -5.20
CA ILE A 240 -5.83 -1.33 -6.25
C ILE A 240 -5.90 -2.86 -6.35
N LEU A 241 -7.07 -3.41 -6.07
CA LEU A 241 -7.40 -4.80 -6.35
C LEU A 241 -7.69 -4.92 -7.85
N MET A 242 -7.03 -5.83 -8.53
CA MET A 242 -7.26 -6.13 -9.93
C MET A 242 -8.11 -7.40 -10.03
N ALA A 243 -9.33 -7.30 -10.52
CA ALA A 243 -10.27 -8.41 -10.59
C ALA A 243 -9.64 -9.64 -11.27
N ASN A 244 -9.76 -10.81 -10.62
CA ASN A 244 -9.22 -12.09 -11.09
C ASN A 244 -7.69 -12.10 -11.34
N HIS A 245 -6.94 -11.22 -10.65
CA HIS A 245 -5.50 -11.13 -10.86
C HIS A 245 -4.72 -11.04 -9.54
N GLY A 246 -4.79 -9.91 -8.86
CA GLY A 246 -4.01 -9.65 -7.66
C GLY A 246 -4.14 -8.21 -7.18
N VAL A 247 -3.09 -7.69 -6.58
CA VAL A 247 -3.08 -6.35 -5.98
C VAL A 247 -1.87 -5.54 -6.45
N VAL A 248 -2.06 -4.26 -6.71
CA VAL A 248 -0.98 -3.30 -6.91
C VAL A 248 -1.12 -2.13 -5.94
N THR A 249 -0.01 -1.71 -5.37
CA THR A 249 0.09 -0.54 -4.48
C THR A 249 1.12 0.44 -5.00
N TRP A 250 0.98 1.71 -4.63
CA TRP A 250 1.98 2.72 -4.94
C TRP A 250 2.28 3.61 -3.74
N SER A 251 3.43 4.27 -3.76
CA SER A 251 3.89 5.17 -2.71
C SER A 251 4.51 6.43 -3.32
N HIS A 252 4.37 7.54 -2.59
CA HIS A 252 5.05 8.81 -2.90
C HIS A 252 6.42 8.93 -2.21
N ASN A 253 6.80 7.94 -1.41
CA ASN A 253 8.00 8.00 -0.60
C ASN A 253 9.08 6.99 -1.09
N ASN A 254 8.81 5.69 -1.01
CA ASN A 254 9.74 4.64 -1.38
C ASN A 254 9.04 3.30 -1.63
N ILE A 255 9.79 2.29 -2.04
CA ILE A 255 9.26 0.95 -2.33
C ILE A 255 8.83 0.22 -1.06
N GLU A 256 9.44 0.50 0.09
CA GLU A 256 9.06 -0.11 1.36
C GLU A 256 7.66 0.33 1.80
N GLU A 257 7.29 1.60 1.62
CA GLU A 257 5.94 2.08 1.91
C GLU A 257 4.90 1.46 0.96
N ALA A 258 5.22 1.27 -0.31
CA ALA A 258 4.35 0.53 -1.24
C ALA A 258 4.17 -0.92 -0.77
N TYR A 259 5.24 -1.58 -0.32
CA TYR A 259 5.19 -2.90 0.26
C TYR A 259 4.37 -2.95 1.58
N TRP A 260 4.48 -1.95 2.46
CA TRP A 260 3.67 -1.91 3.70
C TRP A 260 2.17 -1.86 3.40
N ARG A 261 1.74 -1.10 2.40
CA ARG A 261 0.33 -1.11 1.97
C ARG A 261 -0.11 -2.49 1.52
N MET A 262 0.78 -3.24 0.86
CA MET A 262 0.51 -4.64 0.50
C MET A 262 0.37 -5.54 1.73
N GLU A 263 1.20 -5.38 2.75
CA GLU A 263 1.07 -6.12 4.01
C GLU A 263 -0.22 -5.76 4.74
N ILE A 264 -0.57 -4.48 4.79
CA ILE A 264 -1.77 -3.99 5.49
C ILE A 264 -3.03 -4.53 4.84
N ILE A 265 -3.16 -4.41 3.50
CA ILE A 265 -4.35 -4.91 2.82
C ILE A 265 -4.52 -6.42 2.98
N GLU A 266 -3.44 -7.18 2.89
CA GLU A 266 -3.50 -8.64 3.07
C GLU A 266 -3.87 -9.02 4.51
N ALA A 267 -3.24 -8.40 5.51
CA ALA A 267 -3.55 -8.63 6.92
C ALA A 267 -5.00 -8.27 7.24
N TYR A 268 -5.49 -7.16 6.68
CA TYR A 268 -6.87 -6.73 6.81
C TYR A 268 -7.84 -7.74 6.22
N CYS A 269 -7.68 -8.11 4.95
CA CYS A 269 -8.52 -9.09 4.25
C CYS A 269 -8.55 -10.43 4.99
N ARG A 270 -7.38 -10.90 5.45
CA ARG A 270 -7.27 -12.11 6.26
C ARG A 270 -8.08 -12.01 7.55
N THR A 271 -7.97 -10.89 8.26
CA THR A 271 -8.70 -10.67 9.52
C THR A 271 -10.20 -10.70 9.30
N ILE A 272 -10.70 -10.04 8.24
CA ILE A 272 -12.13 -10.00 7.91
C ILE A 272 -12.66 -11.42 7.58
N VAL A 273 -11.93 -12.17 6.76
CA VAL A 273 -12.33 -13.55 6.42
C VAL A 273 -12.38 -14.44 7.67
N VAL A 274 -11.34 -14.37 8.53
CA VAL A 274 -11.30 -15.14 9.78
C VAL A 274 -12.39 -14.70 10.75
N ALA A 275 -12.63 -13.40 10.90
CA ALA A 275 -13.71 -12.87 11.75
C ALA A 275 -15.09 -13.35 11.27
N GLY A 276 -15.32 -13.36 9.95
CA GLY A 276 -16.56 -13.92 9.38
C GLY A 276 -16.77 -15.40 9.70
N GLN A 277 -15.70 -16.20 9.76
CA GLN A 277 -15.76 -17.62 10.11
C GLN A 277 -16.11 -17.87 11.58
N LEU A 278 -15.96 -16.88 12.46
CA LEU A 278 -16.36 -17.00 13.87
C LEU A 278 -17.89 -17.04 14.05
N GLY A 279 -18.67 -16.75 13.02
CA GLY A 279 -20.14 -16.78 13.04
C GLY A 279 -20.76 -15.77 14.03
N LYS A 280 -20.04 -14.69 14.33
CA LYS A 280 -20.48 -13.60 15.20
C LYS A 280 -20.59 -12.30 14.41
N PRO A 281 -21.48 -11.37 14.80
CA PRO A 281 -21.52 -10.04 14.20
C PRO A 281 -20.15 -9.36 14.30
N ILE A 282 -19.67 -8.80 13.19
CA ILE A 282 -18.43 -8.03 13.15
C ILE A 282 -18.76 -6.62 13.67
N GLN A 283 -17.94 -6.12 14.58
CA GLN A 283 -18.06 -4.76 15.10
C GLN A 283 -17.31 -3.79 14.19
N THR A 284 -17.93 -2.65 13.93
CA THR A 284 -17.33 -1.54 13.18
C THR A 284 -17.08 -0.36 14.10
N PHE A 285 -16.21 0.55 13.70
CA PHE A 285 -16.05 1.83 14.37
C PHE A 285 -17.36 2.63 14.33
N THR A 286 -17.62 3.34 15.41
CA THR A 286 -18.66 4.37 15.42
C THR A 286 -18.21 5.60 14.60
N GLY A 287 -19.17 6.44 14.18
CA GLY A 287 -18.87 7.68 13.46
C GLY A 287 -17.81 8.56 14.16
N PRO A 288 -17.91 8.86 15.48
CA PRO A 288 -16.87 9.59 16.21
C PRO A 288 -15.49 8.92 16.17
N GLN A 289 -15.42 7.59 16.38
CA GLN A 289 -14.16 6.84 16.31
C GLN A 289 -13.53 6.92 14.91
N MET A 290 -14.36 6.78 13.88
CA MET A 290 -13.88 6.90 12.49
C MET A 290 -13.38 8.32 12.18
N LYS A 291 -14.03 9.34 12.71
CA LYS A 291 -13.59 10.73 12.57
C LYS A 291 -12.21 10.98 13.21
N ASP A 292 -11.95 10.38 14.37
CA ASP A 292 -10.63 10.45 15.01
C ASP A 292 -9.56 9.79 14.15
N ILE A 293 -9.84 8.63 13.56
CA ILE A 293 -8.95 7.93 12.63
C ILE A 293 -8.69 8.78 11.37
N LEU A 294 -9.73 9.40 10.81
CA LEU A 294 -9.58 10.29 9.64
C LEU A 294 -8.76 11.53 9.97
N ASN A 295 -8.84 12.07 11.21
CA ASN A 295 -7.98 13.17 11.66
C ASN A 295 -6.51 12.74 11.70
N ILE A 296 -6.20 11.53 12.15
CA ILE A 296 -4.85 10.96 12.10
C ILE A 296 -4.39 10.85 10.63
N LYS A 297 -5.20 10.25 9.76
CA LYS A 297 -4.92 10.14 8.32
C LYS A 297 -4.61 11.49 7.69
N LYS A 298 -5.41 12.51 8.01
CA LYS A 298 -5.25 13.88 7.52
C LYS A 298 -3.95 14.52 8.04
N SER A 299 -3.58 14.30 9.31
CA SER A 299 -2.34 14.83 9.89
C SER A 299 -1.08 14.24 9.24
N LEU A 300 -1.18 13.02 8.68
CA LEU A 300 -0.12 12.37 7.91
C LEU A 300 -0.08 12.82 6.43
N GLY A 301 -0.96 13.73 6.02
CA GLY A 301 -0.99 14.27 4.66
C GLY A 301 -1.66 13.36 3.62
N PHE A 302 -2.31 12.29 4.03
CA PHE A 302 -3.06 11.44 3.12
C PHE A 302 -4.40 12.05 2.73
N VAL A 303 -4.87 11.72 1.54
CA VAL A 303 -6.18 12.14 1.02
C VAL A 303 -7.21 11.06 1.31
N ASP A 304 -8.44 11.49 1.65
CA ASP A 304 -9.57 10.57 1.83
C ASP A 304 -10.86 11.29 1.41
N PRO A 305 -11.74 10.66 0.61
CA PRO A 305 -12.99 11.25 0.16
C PRO A 305 -13.97 11.56 1.30
N ARG A 306 -13.81 10.93 2.44
CA ARG A 306 -14.67 11.10 3.62
C ARG A 306 -14.42 12.38 4.42
N TYR A 307 -13.38 13.15 4.09
CA TYR A 307 -13.13 14.40 4.79
C TYR A 307 -14.29 15.39 4.61
N GLY A 308 -14.92 15.77 5.72
CA GLY A 308 -16.06 16.68 5.72
C GLY A 308 -17.43 16.01 5.58
N MET A 309 -17.49 14.68 5.43
CA MET A 309 -18.75 13.95 5.50
C MET A 309 -19.33 13.92 6.92
N LYS A 310 -20.64 13.67 7.03
CA LYS A 310 -21.31 13.47 8.31
C LYS A 310 -20.86 12.17 8.95
N GLU A 311 -20.87 12.09 10.27
CA GLU A 311 -20.43 10.90 11.01
C GLU A 311 -21.20 9.63 10.64
N CYS A 312 -22.50 9.75 10.30
CA CYS A 312 -23.33 8.62 9.86
C CYS A 312 -22.91 8.07 8.47
N ASP A 313 -22.20 8.86 7.67
CA ASP A 313 -21.85 8.52 6.30
C ASP A 313 -20.38 8.05 6.16
N LEU A 314 -19.63 8.03 7.28
CA LEU A 314 -18.19 7.67 7.26
C LEU A 314 -17.95 6.17 7.09
N CYS A 315 -18.93 5.34 7.47
CA CYS A 315 -18.89 3.88 7.30
C CYS A 315 -20.08 3.48 6.43
N ASP A 316 -19.89 2.59 5.48
CA ASP A 316 -20.95 2.00 4.66
C ASP A 316 -21.84 2.98 3.85
N SER A 317 -21.32 4.13 3.46
CA SER A 317 -21.99 5.02 2.51
C SER A 317 -21.68 4.61 1.09
N ASP A 318 -22.71 4.36 0.28
CA ASP A 318 -22.57 4.02 -1.15
C ASP A 318 -21.95 5.16 -1.97
N GLU A 319 -21.98 6.41 -1.46
CA GLU A 319 -21.46 7.59 -2.16
C GLU A 319 -19.93 7.62 -2.29
N TRP A 320 -19.19 6.95 -1.40
CA TRP A 320 -17.74 6.96 -1.41
C TRP A 320 -17.09 5.58 -1.40
N ARG A 321 -17.88 4.51 -1.32
CA ARG A 321 -17.38 3.13 -1.18
C ARG A 321 -16.44 2.77 -2.33
N PRO A 322 -15.14 2.60 -2.05
CA PRO A 322 -14.16 2.37 -3.11
C PRO A 322 -14.48 1.06 -3.83
N GLY A 323 -14.72 1.13 -5.12
CA GLY A 323 -14.71 -0.02 -6.00
C GLY A 323 -15.85 -1.02 -5.84
N ALA A 324 -16.87 -0.74 -5.05
CA ALA A 324 -18.15 -1.44 -5.15
C ALA A 324 -18.78 -1.33 -6.55
N ALA A 325 -18.30 -0.39 -7.31
CA ALA A 325 -18.69 -0.19 -8.70
C ALA A 325 -17.83 -0.98 -9.69
N CYS A 326 -17.66 -2.28 -9.49
CA CYS A 326 -17.75 -3.15 -10.65
C CYS A 326 -19.22 -3.44 -10.95
N ALA A 327 -20.11 -2.50 -10.64
CA ALA A 327 -21.44 -2.49 -11.17
C ALA A 327 -21.30 -2.28 -12.69
N VAL A 328 -21.48 -3.35 -13.45
CA VAL A 328 -22.15 -3.21 -14.72
C VAL A 328 -23.25 -2.17 -14.45
N PRO A 329 -23.23 -0.97 -15.08
CA PRO A 329 -24.29 -0.01 -14.85
C PRO A 329 -25.61 -0.75 -15.06
N PRO A 330 -26.62 -0.60 -14.19
CA PRO A 330 -27.91 -1.19 -14.45
C PRO A 330 -28.32 -0.75 -15.85
N PRO A 331 -28.87 -1.64 -16.67
CA PRO A 331 -29.26 -1.26 -18.00
C PRO A 331 -30.09 0.02 -17.89
N SER A 332 -29.62 1.10 -18.54
CA SER A 332 -30.23 2.40 -18.51
C SER A 332 -31.69 2.25 -18.91
N GLY A 333 -32.63 2.50 -18.01
CA GLY A 333 -34.04 2.61 -18.26
C GLY A 333 -34.79 1.28 -18.35
N GLY A 334 -34.97 0.64 -17.21
CA GLY A 334 -36.02 -0.33 -16.97
C GLY A 334 -36.74 0.07 -15.70
N GLU A 335 -37.98 0.51 -15.82
CA GLU A 335 -38.93 0.51 -14.72
C GLU A 335 -38.78 -0.81 -13.97
N SER A 336 -38.83 -0.77 -12.63
CA SER A 336 -38.88 -1.95 -11.79
C SER A 336 -39.94 -2.89 -12.38
N ALA A 337 -39.47 -3.87 -13.13
CA ALA A 337 -40.35 -4.93 -13.58
C ALA A 337 -40.91 -5.57 -12.32
N SER A 338 -42.20 -5.48 -12.12
CA SER A 338 -42.91 -6.30 -11.14
C SER A 338 -42.44 -7.74 -11.32
N PRO A 339 -42.12 -8.48 -10.25
CA PRO A 339 -41.64 -9.85 -10.36
C PRO A 339 -42.55 -10.62 -11.31
N ASP A 340 -41.97 -11.33 -12.26
CA ASP A 340 -42.70 -12.13 -13.23
C ASP A 340 -43.51 -13.17 -12.46
N PRO A 341 -44.85 -13.11 -12.51
CA PRO A 341 -45.73 -14.02 -11.71
C PRO A 341 -45.49 -15.49 -12.06
N GLU A 342 -44.92 -15.79 -13.24
CA GLU A 342 -44.61 -17.15 -13.67
C GLU A 342 -43.31 -17.63 -13.04
N ALA A 343 -42.29 -16.74 -12.92
CA ALA A 343 -41.05 -17.01 -12.21
C ALA A 343 -41.30 -17.22 -10.70
N GLU A 344 -42.16 -16.43 -10.06
CA GLU A 344 -42.51 -16.61 -8.67
C GLU A 344 -43.26 -17.97 -8.42
N ARG A 345 -44.17 -18.36 -9.31
CA ARG A 345 -44.84 -19.66 -9.24
C ARG A 345 -43.85 -20.80 -9.40
N LEU A 346 -42.87 -20.68 -10.26
CA LEU A 346 -41.85 -21.71 -10.47
C LEU A 346 -40.95 -21.85 -9.23
N VAL A 347 -40.51 -20.74 -8.65
CA VAL A 347 -39.71 -20.72 -7.40
C VAL A 347 -40.52 -21.33 -6.26
N GLN A 348 -41.81 -21.01 -6.11
CA GLN A 348 -42.67 -21.57 -5.09
C GLN A 348 -42.83 -23.07 -5.29
N ALA A 349 -43.08 -23.56 -6.51
CA ALA A 349 -43.26 -24.98 -6.81
C ALA A 349 -41.97 -25.79 -6.52
N ILE A 350 -40.80 -25.25 -6.85
CA ILE A 350 -39.49 -25.86 -6.55
C ILE A 350 -39.28 -25.91 -5.03
N THR A 351 -39.60 -24.84 -4.32
CA THR A 351 -39.49 -24.76 -2.86
C THR A 351 -40.38 -25.80 -2.18
N ASP A 352 -41.63 -25.93 -2.62
CA ASP A 352 -42.59 -26.91 -2.08
C ASP A 352 -42.15 -28.34 -2.35
N GLN A 353 -41.57 -28.65 -3.51
CA GLN A 353 -40.98 -29.96 -3.82
C GLN A 353 -39.80 -30.30 -2.91
N ILE A 354 -38.89 -29.31 -2.67
CA ILE A 354 -37.77 -29.51 -1.75
C ILE A 354 -38.22 -29.76 -0.33
N LEU A 355 -39.23 -29.06 0.12
CA LEU A 355 -39.79 -29.22 1.46
C LEU A 355 -40.58 -30.53 1.62
N ALA A 356 -41.27 -30.99 0.59
CA ALA A 356 -42.00 -32.26 0.59
C ALA A 356 -41.05 -33.48 0.54
N GLY A 357 -39.86 -33.36 -0.05
CA GLY A 357 -38.87 -34.43 -0.13
C GLY A 357 -38.03 -34.63 1.16
N LYS A 358 -38.31 -33.86 2.22
CA LYS A 358 -37.62 -33.92 3.54
C LYS A 358 -38.48 -34.62 4.64
N LYS A 359 -39.48 -35.41 4.27
CA LYS A 359 -40.19 -36.27 5.21
C LYS A 359 -39.76 -37.70 5.08
#